data_b3cc96047410f918d95d932ce91d7679
#
_entry.id   b3cc96047410f918d95d932ce91d7679
#
_cell.length_a   1.000
_cell.length_b   1.000
_cell.length_c   1.000
_cell.angle_alpha   90.00
_cell.angle_beta   90.00
_cell.angle_gamma   90.00
#
_symmetry.space_group_name_H-M   'P 1'
#
loop_
_entity.id
_entity.type
_entity.pdbx_description
1 polymer ?
#
loop_
_entity_poly.entity_id
_entity_poly.type
_entity_poly.pdbx_seq_one_letter_code
_entity_poly.pdbx_strand_id
1 'polypeptide(L)'
;MDAVSSKRILVVEDEKDVVDLLSLNLRKAGGFVVSSASDGAAGLTKARDEKPDFVILDLMLPKMSGLEVCKILKTDAATRQIPVLMLTAKAEEIDRIVGLELGADDYVVKPFSPREVILRIKAILRRGDGKETEERLTAGAITIDPARHQVSVNGKAVSLTSLEFKLLRTLMQRRGRVQERDRLLNEVWGYESVIDTRTVDTHVRRLREKLGKAGDIVETVRGFGYRLREK
;
A
#
# COMPACT_ATOMS: atom_id res chain seq x y z
N MET A 1 -29.68 -9.26 -5.20
CA MET A 1 -28.86 -8.12 -5.66
C MET A 1 -28.06 -7.68 -4.46
N ASP A 2 -26.83 -8.19 -4.34
CA ASP A 2 -25.94 -7.80 -3.24
C ASP A 2 -25.59 -6.33 -3.42
N ALA A 3 -25.91 -5.52 -2.40
CA ALA A 3 -25.51 -4.12 -2.35
C ALA A 3 -23.97 -4.08 -2.35
N VAL A 4 -23.38 -3.74 -3.50
CA VAL A 4 -21.95 -3.47 -3.61
C VAL A 4 -21.64 -2.34 -2.64
N SER A 5 -21.02 -2.66 -1.51
CA SER A 5 -20.60 -1.67 -0.51
C SER A 5 -19.70 -0.66 -1.19
N SER A 6 -20.14 0.60 -1.29
CA SER A 6 -19.37 1.67 -1.91
C SER A 6 -18.11 1.93 -1.08
N LYS A 7 -16.95 1.93 -1.72
CA LYS A 7 -15.66 2.23 -1.08
C LYS A 7 -15.47 3.74 -0.90
N ARG A 8 -15.04 4.16 0.27
CA ARG A 8 -14.80 5.57 0.62
C ARG A 8 -13.37 5.95 0.24
N ILE A 9 -13.24 6.95 -0.62
CA ILE A 9 -11.96 7.50 -1.08
C ILE A 9 -11.80 8.91 -0.51
N LEU A 10 -10.72 9.16 0.21
CA LEU A 10 -10.32 10.50 0.62
C LEU A 10 -9.27 11.04 -0.34
N VAL A 11 -9.52 12.20 -0.93
CA VAL A 11 -8.58 12.94 -1.79
C VAL A 11 -8.02 14.10 -0.97
N VAL A 12 -6.71 14.11 -0.74
CA VAL A 12 -5.98 15.19 -0.06
C VAL A 12 -5.14 15.92 -1.10
N GLU A 13 -5.63 17.05 -1.56
CA GLU A 13 -5.11 17.81 -2.69
C GLU A 13 -5.58 19.26 -2.55
N ASP A 14 -4.72 20.25 -2.74
CA ASP A 14 -5.05 21.67 -2.64
C ASP A 14 -5.55 22.26 -3.95
N GLU A 15 -5.19 21.69 -5.09
CA GLU A 15 -5.67 22.13 -6.40
C GLU A 15 -7.11 21.62 -6.65
N LYS A 16 -8.07 22.53 -6.59
CA LYS A 16 -9.50 22.23 -6.75
C LYS A 16 -9.81 21.52 -8.07
N ASP A 17 -9.17 21.90 -9.16
CA ASP A 17 -9.39 21.30 -10.47
C ASP A 17 -8.98 19.82 -10.49
N VAL A 18 -7.92 19.46 -9.79
CA VAL A 18 -7.45 18.08 -9.62
C VAL A 18 -8.45 17.27 -8.77
N VAL A 19 -8.93 17.86 -7.67
CA VAL A 19 -9.97 17.26 -6.81
C VAL A 19 -11.24 17.01 -7.60
N ASP A 20 -11.71 17.98 -8.37
CA ASP A 20 -12.94 17.87 -9.16
C ASP A 20 -12.78 16.83 -10.28
N LEU A 21 -11.64 16.81 -10.97
CA LEU A 21 -11.31 15.81 -11.99
C LEU A 21 -11.33 14.39 -11.42
N LEU A 22 -10.64 14.16 -10.30
CA LEU A 22 -10.59 12.85 -9.65
C LEU A 22 -11.97 12.43 -9.13
N SER A 23 -12.68 13.34 -8.44
CA SER A 23 -13.99 13.08 -7.87
C SER A 23 -15.02 12.71 -8.93
N LEU A 24 -15.05 13.45 -10.05
CA LEU A 24 -15.95 13.17 -11.17
C LEU A 24 -15.69 11.78 -11.77
N ASN A 25 -14.42 11.47 -12.02
CA ASN A 25 -14.06 10.20 -12.68
C ASN A 25 -14.24 8.99 -11.73
N LEU A 26 -13.94 9.13 -10.44
CA LEU A 26 -14.18 8.09 -9.44
C LEU A 26 -15.66 7.77 -9.30
N ARG A 27 -16.53 8.81 -9.21
CA ARG A 27 -17.99 8.61 -9.17
C ARG A 27 -18.52 7.95 -10.44
N LYS A 28 -18.04 8.37 -11.63
CA LYS A 28 -18.41 7.75 -12.92
C LYS A 28 -17.96 6.28 -13.02
N ALA A 29 -16.83 5.92 -12.42
CA ALA A 29 -16.34 4.55 -12.42
C ALA A 29 -17.22 3.60 -11.58
N GLY A 30 -18.10 4.15 -10.75
CA GLY A 30 -19.03 3.43 -9.88
C GLY A 30 -18.38 2.77 -8.67
N GLY A 31 -19.14 2.60 -7.59
CA GLY A 31 -18.68 1.93 -6.37
C GLY A 31 -17.77 2.77 -5.47
N PHE A 32 -17.65 4.08 -5.71
CA PHE A 32 -16.84 4.99 -4.90
C PHE A 32 -17.65 6.16 -4.35
N VAL A 33 -17.43 6.46 -3.07
CA VAL A 33 -17.85 7.70 -2.40
C VAL A 33 -16.60 8.50 -2.12
N VAL A 34 -16.57 9.78 -2.54
CA VAL A 34 -15.37 10.62 -2.48
C VAL A 34 -15.59 11.77 -1.50
N SER A 35 -14.69 11.90 -0.54
CA SER A 35 -14.48 13.08 0.29
C SER A 35 -13.13 13.73 -0.06
N SER A 36 -12.95 15.01 0.27
CA SER A 36 -11.70 15.72 -0.02
C SER A 36 -11.26 16.60 1.12
N ALA A 37 -9.96 16.89 1.18
CA ALA A 37 -9.33 17.84 2.07
C ALA A 37 -8.30 18.66 1.26
N SER A 38 -8.18 19.96 1.56
CA SER A 38 -7.31 20.88 0.83
C SER A 38 -5.94 21.11 1.50
N ASP A 39 -5.66 20.46 2.61
CA ASP A 39 -4.37 20.49 3.28
C ASP A 39 -4.12 19.21 4.09
N GLY A 40 -2.87 18.99 4.48
CA GLY A 40 -2.47 17.78 5.18
C GLY A 40 -3.12 17.61 6.55
N ALA A 41 -3.34 18.67 7.32
CA ALA A 41 -3.94 18.61 8.66
C ALA A 41 -5.42 18.21 8.58
N ALA A 42 -6.17 18.82 7.66
CA ALA A 42 -7.56 18.46 7.37
C ALA A 42 -7.65 17.02 6.84
N GLY A 43 -6.71 16.59 6.00
CA GLY A 43 -6.59 15.22 5.51
C GLY A 43 -6.42 14.21 6.62
N LEU A 44 -5.50 14.45 7.57
CA LEU A 44 -5.28 13.57 8.73
C LEU A 44 -6.51 13.48 9.63
N THR A 45 -7.17 14.60 9.90
CA THR A 45 -8.41 14.63 10.70
C THR A 45 -9.48 13.78 10.04
N LYS A 46 -9.76 14.00 8.75
CA LYS A 46 -10.74 13.21 8.01
C LYS A 46 -10.39 11.73 7.93
N ALA A 47 -9.11 11.39 7.75
CA ALA A 47 -8.69 10.00 7.70
C ALA A 47 -8.99 9.25 9.01
N ARG A 48 -8.85 9.92 10.17
CA ARG A 48 -9.19 9.35 11.48
C ARG A 48 -10.68 9.22 11.71
N ASP A 49 -11.45 10.28 11.36
CA ASP A 49 -12.88 10.39 11.66
C ASP A 49 -13.71 9.55 10.69
N GLU A 50 -13.43 9.66 9.39
CA GLU A 50 -14.20 9.00 8.34
C GLU A 50 -13.73 7.57 8.08
N LYS A 51 -12.48 7.20 8.44
CA LYS A 51 -11.86 5.91 8.19
C LYS A 51 -12.07 5.45 6.73
N PRO A 52 -11.54 6.20 5.75
CA PRO A 52 -11.71 5.86 4.34
C PRO A 52 -11.07 4.51 4.01
N ASP A 53 -11.57 3.86 2.96
CA ASP A 53 -11.01 2.62 2.45
C ASP A 53 -9.71 2.87 1.65
N PHE A 54 -9.49 4.14 1.25
CA PHE A 54 -8.33 4.53 0.44
C PHE A 54 -8.06 6.03 0.54
N VAL A 55 -6.79 6.44 0.48
CA VAL A 55 -6.35 7.84 0.43
C VAL A 55 -5.57 8.09 -0.86
N ILE A 56 -5.96 9.13 -1.59
CA ILE A 56 -5.15 9.76 -2.64
C ILE A 56 -4.53 11.00 -2.01
N LEU A 57 -3.20 11.16 -2.09
CA LEU A 57 -2.45 12.15 -1.34
C LEU A 57 -1.46 12.88 -2.25
N ASP A 58 -1.63 14.19 -2.41
CA ASP A 58 -0.62 15.01 -3.06
C ASP A 58 0.60 15.18 -2.16
N LEU A 59 1.79 15.16 -2.77
CA LEU A 59 3.05 15.44 -2.08
C LEU A 59 3.22 16.93 -1.77
N MET A 60 2.76 17.79 -2.66
CA MET A 60 2.99 19.24 -2.63
C MET A 60 1.86 20.00 -1.94
N LEU A 61 1.50 19.56 -0.73
CA LEU A 61 0.46 20.22 0.05
C LEU A 61 1.00 21.45 0.81
N PRO A 62 0.18 22.49 1.00
CA PRO A 62 0.54 23.62 1.83
C PRO A 62 0.61 23.24 3.31
N LYS A 63 1.45 23.93 4.09
CA LYS A 63 1.63 23.79 5.56
C LYS A 63 2.29 22.49 6.01
N MET A 64 1.88 21.35 5.49
CA MET A 64 2.39 20.02 5.84
C MET A 64 2.53 19.19 4.58
N SER A 65 3.74 18.73 4.28
CA SER A 65 4.01 17.94 3.07
C SER A 65 3.26 16.60 3.06
N GLY A 66 2.91 16.13 1.86
CA GLY A 66 2.27 14.81 1.73
C GLY A 66 3.14 13.67 2.28
N LEU A 67 4.46 13.81 2.28
CA LEU A 67 5.37 12.84 2.90
C LEU A 67 5.16 12.77 4.43
N GLU A 68 5.02 13.91 5.09
CA GLU A 68 4.74 13.96 6.53
C GLU A 68 3.36 13.39 6.84
N VAL A 69 2.34 13.73 6.04
CA VAL A 69 0.99 13.16 6.16
C VAL A 69 1.03 11.63 6.02
N CYS A 70 1.72 11.12 5.00
CA CYS A 70 1.88 9.67 4.79
C CYS A 70 2.55 9.00 5.98
N LYS A 71 3.66 9.57 6.47
CA LYS A 71 4.36 9.05 7.65
C LYS A 71 3.43 8.94 8.85
N ILE A 72 2.64 9.98 9.13
CA ILE A 72 1.68 9.98 10.24
C ILE A 72 0.61 8.92 10.02
N LEU A 73 -0.02 8.86 8.82
CA LEU A 73 -1.03 7.85 8.49
C LEU A 73 -0.51 6.42 8.68
N LYS A 74 0.74 6.16 8.28
CA LYS A 74 1.33 4.81 8.32
C LYS A 74 1.91 4.41 9.68
N THR A 75 2.10 5.37 10.59
CA THR A 75 2.54 5.10 11.97
C THR A 75 1.38 5.04 12.97
N ASP A 76 0.27 5.73 12.71
CA ASP A 76 -0.91 5.75 13.57
C ASP A 76 -1.68 4.42 13.49
N ALA A 77 -1.95 3.83 14.65
CA ALA A 77 -2.65 2.54 14.76
C ALA A 77 -4.04 2.54 14.11
N ALA A 78 -4.72 3.68 14.08
CA ALA A 78 -6.06 3.81 13.53
C ALA A 78 -6.08 3.90 12.00
N THR A 79 -5.00 4.38 11.36
CA THR A 79 -4.98 4.71 9.92
C THR A 79 -3.93 3.94 9.13
N ARG A 80 -2.96 3.28 9.77
CA ARG A 80 -1.84 2.60 9.10
C ARG A 80 -2.23 1.55 8.06
N GLN A 81 -3.42 0.96 8.20
CA GLN A 81 -3.94 -0.04 7.27
C GLN A 81 -4.61 0.58 6.04
N ILE A 82 -4.90 1.88 6.07
CA ILE A 82 -5.51 2.56 4.94
C ILE A 82 -4.48 2.65 3.81
N PRO A 83 -4.78 2.11 2.61
CA PRO A 83 -3.89 2.25 1.46
C PRO A 83 -3.76 3.71 1.04
N VAL A 84 -2.53 4.11 0.66
CA VAL A 84 -2.21 5.48 0.23
C VAL A 84 -1.58 5.44 -1.16
N LEU A 85 -2.19 6.14 -2.12
CA LEU A 85 -1.63 6.45 -3.43
C LEU A 85 -1.12 7.89 -3.41
N MET A 86 0.16 8.08 -3.66
CA MET A 86 0.74 9.43 -3.75
C MET A 86 0.64 10.00 -5.15
N LEU A 87 0.27 11.29 -5.25
CA LEU A 87 0.42 12.09 -6.45
C LEU A 87 1.70 12.91 -6.34
N THR A 88 2.55 12.89 -7.36
CA THR A 88 3.85 13.57 -7.35
C THR A 88 4.11 14.31 -8.64
N ALA A 89 4.78 15.47 -8.57
CA ALA A 89 5.34 16.10 -9.75
C ALA A 89 6.57 15.31 -10.24
N LYS A 90 6.87 15.35 -11.52
CA LYS A 90 7.89 14.55 -12.23
C LYS A 90 9.34 14.72 -11.71
N ALA A 91 9.59 15.63 -10.77
CA ALA A 91 10.92 16.17 -10.57
C ALA A 91 11.87 15.32 -9.72
N GLU A 92 11.41 14.42 -8.81
CA GLU A 92 12.37 13.80 -7.91
C GLU A 92 12.10 12.30 -7.69
N GLU A 93 12.98 11.49 -8.30
CA GLU A 93 13.10 10.05 -8.04
C GLU A 93 13.27 9.79 -6.52
N ILE A 94 13.86 10.74 -5.80
CA ILE A 94 14.07 10.74 -4.36
C ILE A 94 12.75 10.76 -3.60
N ASP A 95 11.78 11.60 -3.98
CA ASP A 95 10.47 11.68 -3.31
C ASP A 95 9.66 10.39 -3.48
N ARG A 96 9.80 9.73 -4.61
CA ARG A 96 9.17 8.42 -4.87
C ARG A 96 9.73 7.33 -3.98
N ILE A 97 11.05 7.27 -3.85
CA ILE A 97 11.76 6.31 -2.99
C ILE A 97 11.39 6.59 -1.52
N VAL A 98 11.46 7.84 -1.09
CA VAL A 98 11.11 8.25 0.28
C VAL A 98 9.63 7.98 0.58
N GLY A 99 8.72 8.28 -0.34
CA GLY A 99 7.29 8.00 -0.14
C GLY A 99 6.97 6.52 0.01
N LEU A 100 7.54 5.69 -0.84
CA LEU A 100 7.48 4.24 -0.70
C LEU A 100 8.20 3.79 0.59
N GLU A 101 9.30 4.40 0.98
CA GLU A 101 9.98 4.20 2.24
C GLU A 101 9.13 4.58 3.44
N LEU A 102 8.25 5.53 3.37
CA LEU A 102 7.29 5.88 4.42
C LEU A 102 6.07 4.95 4.48
N GLY A 103 5.95 4.02 3.53
CA GLY A 103 4.90 2.98 3.50
C GLY A 103 3.71 3.31 2.61
N ALA A 104 3.83 4.28 1.69
CA ALA A 104 2.84 4.46 0.62
C ALA A 104 2.68 3.16 -0.19
N ASP A 105 1.47 2.90 -0.64
CA ASP A 105 1.15 1.67 -1.37
C ASP A 105 1.45 1.81 -2.86
N ASP A 106 1.44 3.05 -3.37
CA ASP A 106 1.75 3.37 -4.75
C ASP A 106 1.93 4.88 -4.96
N TYR A 107 2.39 5.27 -6.16
CA TYR A 107 2.47 6.67 -6.58
C TYR A 107 2.08 6.83 -8.05
N VAL A 108 1.63 8.03 -8.41
CA VAL A 108 1.34 8.44 -9.79
C VAL A 108 1.97 9.81 -10.04
N VAL A 109 2.63 9.95 -11.18
CA VAL A 109 3.31 11.20 -11.57
C VAL A 109 2.32 12.12 -12.29
N LYS A 110 2.24 13.38 -11.88
CA LYS A 110 1.53 14.46 -12.58
C LYS A 110 2.32 14.89 -13.85
N PRO A 111 1.68 15.08 -15.03
CA PRO A 111 0.25 14.90 -15.30
C PRO A 111 -0.14 13.44 -15.46
N PHE A 112 -1.28 13.05 -14.93
CA PHE A 112 -1.75 11.66 -14.94
C PHE A 112 -3.09 11.50 -15.69
N SER A 113 -3.36 10.29 -16.11
CA SER A 113 -4.70 9.91 -16.59
C SER A 113 -5.60 9.52 -15.42
N PRO A 114 -6.80 10.12 -15.26
CA PRO A 114 -7.76 9.66 -14.25
C PRO A 114 -8.08 8.17 -14.34
N ARG A 115 -8.08 7.62 -15.56
CA ARG A 115 -8.26 6.18 -15.79
C ARG A 115 -7.16 5.35 -15.15
N GLU A 116 -5.91 5.80 -15.24
CA GLU A 116 -4.76 5.15 -14.59
C GLU A 116 -4.95 5.12 -13.07
N VAL A 117 -5.25 6.28 -12.47
CA VAL A 117 -5.49 6.39 -11.02
C VAL A 117 -6.58 5.41 -10.57
N ILE A 118 -7.72 5.36 -11.29
CA ILE A 118 -8.83 4.46 -10.97
C ILE A 118 -8.42 2.99 -11.07
N LEU A 119 -7.66 2.61 -12.11
CA LEU A 119 -7.18 1.23 -12.27
C LEU A 119 -6.27 0.84 -11.11
N ARG A 120 -5.37 1.73 -10.68
CA ARG A 120 -4.48 1.53 -9.53
C ARG A 120 -5.28 1.37 -8.23
N ILE A 121 -6.24 2.26 -7.96
CA ILE A 121 -7.13 2.16 -6.79
C ILE A 121 -7.87 0.82 -6.78
N LYS A 122 -8.50 0.45 -7.90
CA LYS A 122 -9.21 -0.84 -8.00
C LYS A 122 -8.28 -2.02 -7.78
N ALA A 123 -7.07 -1.98 -8.33
CA ALA A 123 -6.06 -3.02 -8.12
C ALA A 123 -5.66 -3.13 -6.63
N ILE A 124 -5.46 -2.03 -5.95
CA ILE A 124 -5.09 -2.01 -4.52
C ILE A 124 -6.27 -2.45 -3.64
N LEU A 125 -7.49 -1.95 -3.87
CA LEU A 125 -8.67 -2.30 -3.07
C LEU A 125 -9.10 -3.76 -3.25
N ARG A 126 -9.04 -4.31 -4.46
CA ARG A 126 -9.34 -5.73 -4.72
C ARG A 126 -8.49 -6.68 -3.89
N ARG A 127 -7.35 -6.22 -3.41
CA ARG A 127 -6.44 -6.97 -2.55
C ARG A 127 -6.98 -7.16 -1.13
N GLY A 128 -7.90 -6.29 -0.69
CA GLY A 128 -8.54 -6.37 0.63
C GLY A 128 -9.82 -7.21 0.67
N ASP A 129 -10.44 -7.47 -0.48
CA ASP A 129 -11.76 -8.12 -0.57
C ASP A 129 -11.70 -9.66 -0.75
N GLY A 130 -10.52 -10.28 -0.65
CA GLY A 130 -10.35 -11.73 -0.73
C GLY A 130 -11.14 -12.46 0.36
N LYS A 131 -12.40 -12.76 0.09
CA LYS A 131 -13.23 -13.72 0.84
C LYS A 131 -12.78 -15.15 0.53
N GLU A 132 -11.58 -15.49 0.95
CA GLU A 132 -11.22 -16.89 1.12
C GLU A 132 -10.97 -17.11 2.61
N THR A 133 -11.57 -18.14 3.16
CA THR A 133 -11.22 -18.70 4.48
C THR A 133 -9.80 -19.23 4.38
N GLU A 134 -8.83 -18.30 4.31
CA GLU A 134 -7.44 -18.68 4.22
C GLU A 134 -6.96 -19.17 5.58
N GLU A 135 -6.43 -20.37 5.56
CA GLU A 135 -5.76 -20.96 6.72
C GLU A 135 -4.59 -20.07 7.19
N ARG A 136 -4.35 -20.09 8.48
CA ARG A 136 -3.18 -19.44 9.05
C ARG A 136 -1.92 -19.98 8.42
N LEU A 137 -1.06 -19.08 7.95
CA LEU A 137 0.24 -19.43 7.42
C LEU A 137 1.30 -19.29 8.52
N THR A 138 2.12 -20.33 8.68
CA THR A 138 3.20 -20.32 9.67
C THR A 138 4.53 -20.67 9.01
N ALA A 139 5.57 -19.87 9.28
CA ALA A 139 6.93 -20.10 8.84
C ALA A 139 7.94 -19.74 9.95
N GLY A 140 8.52 -20.76 10.58
CA GLY A 140 9.35 -20.56 11.77
C GLY A 140 8.59 -19.85 12.89
N ALA A 141 9.11 -18.71 13.33
CA ALA A 141 8.49 -17.88 14.37
C ALA A 141 7.36 -16.98 13.87
N ILE A 142 7.15 -16.87 12.56
CA ILE A 142 6.19 -15.96 11.93
C ILE A 142 4.88 -16.67 11.70
N THR A 143 3.78 -16.05 12.13
CA THR A 143 2.40 -16.50 11.83
C THR A 143 1.62 -15.37 11.21
N ILE A 144 0.94 -15.64 10.10
CA ILE A 144 -0.04 -14.75 9.46
C ILE A 144 -1.43 -15.32 9.68
N ASP A 145 -2.36 -14.48 10.13
CA ASP A 145 -3.80 -14.74 10.11
C ASP A 145 -4.41 -13.83 9.02
N PRO A 146 -4.65 -14.36 7.81
CA PRO A 146 -5.14 -13.56 6.70
C PRO A 146 -6.55 -13.02 6.95
N ALA A 147 -7.42 -13.80 7.62
CA ALA A 147 -8.79 -13.41 7.90
C ALA A 147 -8.87 -12.21 8.85
N ARG A 148 -7.91 -12.08 9.78
CA ARG A 148 -7.80 -10.96 10.72
C ARG A 148 -6.82 -9.89 10.28
N HIS A 149 -6.14 -10.09 9.15
CA HIS A 149 -5.07 -9.23 8.66
C HIS A 149 -3.98 -8.98 9.73
N GLN A 150 -3.61 -10.03 10.45
CA GLN A 150 -2.68 -9.97 11.58
C GLN A 150 -1.41 -10.77 11.32
N VAL A 151 -0.30 -10.25 11.82
CA VAL A 151 1.00 -10.93 11.80
C VAL A 151 1.54 -10.99 13.22
N SER A 152 2.13 -12.10 13.58
CA SER A 152 2.85 -12.25 14.85
C SER A 152 4.20 -12.94 14.63
N VAL A 153 5.15 -12.60 15.51
CA VAL A 153 6.46 -13.25 15.62
C VAL A 153 6.59 -13.77 17.05
N ASN A 154 6.75 -15.07 17.23
CA ASN A 154 6.73 -15.73 18.55
C ASN A 154 5.48 -15.35 19.38
N GLY A 155 4.32 -15.24 18.74
CA GLY A 155 3.06 -14.85 19.38
C GLY A 155 2.91 -13.35 19.68
N LYS A 156 3.93 -12.54 19.48
CA LYS A 156 3.86 -11.07 19.63
C LYS A 156 3.41 -10.42 18.32
N ALA A 157 2.38 -9.58 18.38
CA ALA A 157 1.86 -8.88 17.21
C ALA A 157 2.91 -7.97 16.59
N VAL A 158 3.03 -8.02 15.26
CA VAL A 158 3.89 -7.16 14.44
C VAL A 158 3.02 -6.35 13.50
N SER A 159 3.29 -5.05 13.45
CA SER A 159 2.51 -4.12 12.63
C SER A 159 3.14 -3.97 11.26
N LEU A 160 2.46 -4.48 10.24
CA LEU A 160 2.84 -4.33 8.85
C LEU A 160 1.88 -3.37 8.12
N THR A 161 2.37 -2.68 7.09
CA THR A 161 1.51 -2.00 6.12
C THR A 161 0.83 -3.03 5.23
N SER A 162 -0.21 -2.61 4.48
CA SER A 162 -0.94 -3.51 3.57
C SER A 162 -0.03 -4.19 2.54
N LEU A 163 0.97 -3.46 2.01
CA LEU A 163 1.95 -4.02 1.06
C LEU A 163 2.94 -4.99 1.70
N GLU A 164 3.46 -4.64 2.87
CA GLU A 164 4.36 -5.54 3.62
C GLU A 164 3.64 -6.84 4.02
N PHE A 165 2.38 -6.73 4.43
CA PHE A 165 1.54 -7.88 4.72
C PHE A 165 1.36 -8.76 3.48
N LYS A 166 1.01 -8.16 2.34
CA LYS A 166 0.82 -8.88 1.08
C LYS A 166 2.12 -9.51 0.60
N LEU A 167 3.23 -8.79 0.67
CA LEU A 167 4.56 -9.31 0.30
C LEU A 167 4.91 -10.55 1.15
N LEU A 168 4.76 -10.44 2.47
CA LEU A 168 5.03 -11.56 3.38
C LEU A 168 4.11 -12.75 3.09
N ARG A 169 2.81 -12.52 2.90
CA ARG A 169 1.83 -13.55 2.53
C ARG A 169 2.21 -14.26 1.23
N THR A 170 2.54 -13.51 0.18
CA THR A 170 2.97 -14.07 -1.12
C THR A 170 4.21 -14.95 -0.97
N LEU A 171 5.20 -14.50 -0.20
CA LEU A 171 6.41 -15.27 0.07
C LEU A 171 6.12 -16.53 0.89
N MET A 172 5.22 -16.47 1.87
CA MET A 172 4.82 -17.63 2.70
C MET A 172 4.02 -18.68 1.92
N GLN A 173 3.10 -18.24 1.07
CA GLN A 173 2.33 -19.14 0.18
C GLN A 173 3.24 -19.89 -0.83
N ARG A 174 4.37 -19.27 -1.17
CA ARG A 174 5.34 -19.82 -2.15
C ARG A 174 6.66 -20.20 -1.50
N ARG A 175 6.59 -20.59 -0.26
CA ARG A 175 7.75 -20.99 0.53
C ARG A 175 8.67 -21.95 -0.23
N GLY A 176 9.97 -21.77 -0.10
CA GLY A 176 11.01 -22.55 -0.79
C GLY A 176 11.25 -22.15 -2.24
N ARG A 177 10.33 -21.41 -2.89
CA ARG A 177 10.44 -21.03 -4.29
C ARG A 177 10.96 -19.60 -4.44
N VAL A 178 11.93 -19.41 -5.32
CA VAL A 178 12.43 -18.07 -5.67
C VAL A 178 11.32 -17.29 -6.38
N GLN A 179 11.05 -16.09 -5.91
CA GLN A 179 10.14 -15.15 -6.53
C GLN A 179 10.98 -14.04 -7.17
N GLU A 180 10.89 -13.92 -8.50
CA GLU A 180 11.55 -12.86 -9.26
C GLU A 180 11.01 -11.50 -8.87
N ARG A 181 11.85 -10.46 -8.94
CA ARG A 181 11.46 -9.09 -8.57
C ARG A 181 10.28 -8.59 -9.39
N ASP A 182 10.30 -8.79 -10.70
CA ASP A 182 9.22 -8.36 -11.60
C ASP A 182 7.92 -9.09 -11.27
N ARG A 183 8.00 -10.39 -10.96
CA ARG A 183 6.84 -11.16 -10.55
C ARG A 183 6.28 -10.69 -9.22
N LEU A 184 7.14 -10.42 -8.22
CA LEU A 184 6.71 -9.84 -6.96
C LEU A 184 6.09 -8.46 -7.17
N LEU A 185 6.70 -7.63 -8.02
CA LEU A 185 6.18 -6.33 -8.36
C LEU A 185 4.76 -6.43 -8.95
N ASN A 186 4.56 -7.30 -9.94
CA ASN A 186 3.26 -7.50 -10.57
C ASN A 186 2.21 -8.03 -9.59
N GLU A 187 2.55 -9.02 -8.78
CA GLU A 187 1.59 -9.66 -7.88
C GLU A 187 1.29 -8.86 -6.61
N VAL A 188 2.31 -8.24 -6.03
CA VAL A 188 2.16 -7.47 -4.80
C VAL A 188 1.68 -6.05 -5.10
N TRP A 189 2.19 -5.40 -6.14
CA TRP A 189 1.83 -4.03 -6.52
C TRP A 189 0.82 -3.95 -7.67
N GLY A 190 0.68 -5.00 -8.49
CA GLY A 190 -0.38 -5.10 -9.51
C GLY A 190 -0.08 -4.38 -10.81
N TYR A 191 1.18 -4.27 -11.19
CA TYR A 191 1.60 -3.60 -12.41
C TYR A 191 2.09 -4.55 -13.48
N GLU A 192 1.68 -4.29 -14.74
CA GLU A 192 2.17 -5.01 -15.92
C GLU A 192 3.36 -4.33 -16.61
N SER A 193 3.84 -3.17 -16.17
CA SER A 193 5.04 -2.55 -16.75
C SER A 193 5.63 -1.36 -16.02
N VAL A 194 6.98 -1.22 -16.12
CA VAL A 194 7.83 -0.02 -15.96
C VAL A 194 7.87 0.62 -14.55
N ILE A 195 7.86 -0.17 -13.48
CA ILE A 195 8.25 0.34 -12.16
C ILE A 195 9.61 -0.27 -11.80
N ASP A 196 10.48 0.56 -11.23
CA ASP A 196 11.80 0.13 -10.79
C ASP A 196 11.69 -1.00 -9.76
N THR A 197 12.33 -2.12 -10.04
CA THR A 197 12.40 -3.29 -9.15
C THR A 197 13.03 -2.98 -7.79
N ARG A 198 13.72 -1.84 -7.64
CA ARG A 198 14.23 -1.32 -6.36
C ARG A 198 13.14 -1.10 -5.31
N THR A 199 11.88 -0.87 -5.76
CA THR A 199 10.72 -0.81 -4.87
C THR A 199 10.57 -2.09 -4.06
N VAL A 200 10.73 -3.25 -4.69
CA VAL A 200 10.66 -4.56 -4.01
C VAL A 200 11.76 -4.68 -2.96
N ASP A 201 12.98 -4.27 -3.30
CA ASP A 201 14.14 -4.36 -2.41
C ASP A 201 13.94 -3.52 -1.13
N THR A 202 13.39 -2.32 -1.28
CA THR A 202 13.04 -1.42 -0.16
C THR A 202 12.01 -2.04 0.77
N HIS A 203 10.93 -2.59 0.22
CA HIS A 203 9.88 -3.22 1.03
C HIS A 203 10.34 -4.52 1.69
N VAL A 204 11.20 -5.31 1.04
CA VAL A 204 11.81 -6.50 1.67
C VAL A 204 12.73 -6.09 2.83
N ARG A 205 13.55 -5.03 2.68
CA ARG A 205 14.39 -4.52 3.77
C ARG A 205 13.55 -4.16 4.99
N ARG A 206 12.47 -3.39 4.81
CA ARG A 206 11.56 -2.96 5.88
C ARG A 206 10.82 -4.13 6.52
N LEU A 207 10.34 -5.06 5.70
CA LEU A 207 9.71 -6.27 6.20
C LEU A 207 10.65 -7.01 7.14
N ARG A 208 11.92 -7.19 6.75
CA ARG A 208 12.94 -7.81 7.61
C ARG A 208 13.15 -7.03 8.91
N GLU A 209 13.26 -5.70 8.84
CA GLU A 209 13.43 -4.84 10.02
C GLU A 209 12.26 -5.00 11.01
N LYS A 210 11.02 -5.02 10.52
CA LYS A 210 9.82 -5.19 11.35
C LYS A 210 9.68 -6.58 11.95
N LEU A 211 10.10 -7.61 11.23
CA LEU A 211 10.13 -8.99 11.71
C LEU A 211 11.30 -9.28 12.66
N GLY A 212 12.29 -8.38 12.75
CA GLY A 212 13.49 -8.56 13.53
C GLY A 212 14.28 -9.82 13.12
N LYS A 213 14.79 -10.59 14.08
CA LYS A 213 15.53 -11.84 13.80
C LYS A 213 14.72 -12.86 12.96
N ALA A 214 13.40 -12.86 13.08
CA ALA A 214 12.57 -13.75 12.27
C ALA A 214 12.58 -13.35 10.77
N GLY A 215 12.93 -12.12 10.44
CA GLY A 215 13.06 -11.63 9.06
C GLY A 215 14.19 -12.28 8.27
N ASP A 216 15.18 -12.90 8.93
CA ASP A 216 16.28 -13.61 8.26
C ASP A 216 15.82 -14.81 7.44
N ILE A 217 14.60 -15.29 7.66
CA ILE A 217 13.98 -16.34 6.85
C ILE A 217 13.67 -15.88 5.41
N VAL A 218 13.56 -14.57 5.18
CA VAL A 218 13.41 -13.98 3.85
C VAL A 218 14.80 -13.82 3.25
N GLU A 219 15.17 -14.69 2.33
CA GLU A 219 16.48 -14.71 1.67
C GLU A 219 16.50 -13.87 0.41
N THR A 220 17.66 -13.24 0.14
CA THR A 220 17.96 -12.63 -1.16
C THR A 220 18.67 -13.66 -2.04
N VAL A 221 18.08 -14.00 -3.17
CA VAL A 221 18.73 -14.81 -4.20
C VAL A 221 19.32 -13.84 -5.24
N ARG A 222 20.66 -13.65 -5.17
CA ARG A 222 21.36 -12.65 -6.00
C ARG A 222 21.09 -12.89 -7.49
N GLY A 223 20.80 -11.81 -8.20
CA GLY A 223 20.46 -11.84 -9.62
C GLY A 223 19.01 -12.23 -9.95
N PHE A 224 18.27 -12.85 -9.03
CA PHE A 224 16.91 -13.34 -9.28
C PHE A 224 15.84 -12.61 -8.48
N GLY A 225 15.90 -12.65 -7.16
CA GLY A 225 14.85 -12.06 -6.33
C GLY A 225 14.90 -12.51 -4.89
N TYR A 226 13.75 -12.94 -4.36
CA TYR A 226 13.60 -13.30 -2.96
C TYR A 226 12.93 -14.65 -2.77
N ARG A 227 13.25 -15.29 -1.66
CA ARG A 227 12.69 -16.57 -1.27
C ARG A 227 12.44 -16.60 0.24
N LEU A 228 11.34 -17.18 0.67
CA LEU A 228 11.17 -17.57 2.07
C LEU A 228 11.78 -18.96 2.27
N ARG A 229 12.66 -19.11 3.25
CA ARG A 229 13.30 -20.38 3.58
C ARG A 229 12.28 -21.45 3.99
N GLU A 230 12.52 -22.72 3.69
CA GLU A 230 11.61 -23.82 4.07
C GLU A 230 11.68 -24.17 5.56
N LYS A 231 12.81 -23.92 6.21
CA LYS A 231 13.04 -24.11 7.67
C LYS A 231 13.78 -22.92 8.24
#